data_a014bed067792b1e14db756913e547ca
#
_entry.id   a014bed067792b1e14db756913e547ca
#
_cell.length_a   1.000
_cell.length_b   1.000
_cell.length_c   1.000
_cell.angle_alpha   90.00
_cell.angle_beta   90.00
_cell.angle_gamma   90.00
#
_symmetry.space_group_name_H-M   'P 1'
#
loop_
_entity.id
_entity.type
_entity.pdbx_description
1 polymer ?
#
loop_
_entity_poly.entity_id
_entity_poly.type
_entity_poly.pdbx_seq_one_letter_code
_entity_poly.pdbx_strand_id
1 'polypeptide(L)'
;MNATSPQNILLSVENLTVGYGERIIQQDLTFTVKKGSIFALMGGSGCGKSTLLKSMIGLLPPKNGDFLVKGENYWRANKNHRVEIGRKFGVLFQSAALWSSMTVGENIALPLQLFTKLSSTMIQRLVEMKLGLVGMSHAVNLYPSELSGGMKKRCGLARALALDPEILFFDEPSAGLDPITSKRLDDLILNLRDGLGTTIIIVSHELPSLFTIADDGIFLDAETKRPIAHGSPRALRDNPPCELVNDFMHRQTVQNPK
;
A
#
# COMPACT_ATOMS: atom_id res chain seq x y z
N MET A 1 -27.49 -1.89 -10.09
CA MET A 1 -26.15 -1.55 -10.57
C MET A 1 -25.99 -0.03 -10.45
N ASN A 2 -25.43 0.47 -9.36
CA ASN A 2 -25.17 1.91 -9.22
C ASN A 2 -23.89 2.23 -9.99
N ALA A 3 -24.06 2.89 -11.15
CA ALA A 3 -22.94 3.45 -11.90
C ALA A 3 -22.22 4.46 -11.00
N THR A 4 -20.99 4.11 -10.58
CA THR A 4 -20.10 5.00 -9.82
C THR A 4 -19.83 6.20 -10.73
N SER A 5 -20.19 7.41 -10.28
CA SER A 5 -19.90 8.62 -11.04
C SER A 5 -18.38 8.73 -11.28
N PRO A 6 -17.92 9.11 -12.48
CA PRO A 6 -16.48 9.18 -12.82
C PRO A 6 -15.68 10.12 -11.89
N GLN A 7 -16.35 11.00 -11.17
CA GLN A 7 -15.73 11.98 -10.26
C GLN A 7 -15.12 11.41 -8.96
N ASN A 8 -15.33 10.12 -8.65
CA ASN A 8 -14.84 9.52 -7.40
C ASN A 8 -13.73 8.46 -7.60
N ILE A 9 -13.27 8.24 -8.82
CA ILE A 9 -12.18 7.30 -9.12
C ILE A 9 -10.85 8.05 -9.03
N LEU A 10 -9.95 7.57 -8.17
CA LEU A 10 -8.61 8.14 -8.01
C LEU A 10 -7.57 7.41 -8.84
N LEU A 11 -7.64 6.08 -8.90
CA LEU A 11 -6.74 5.23 -9.68
C LEU A 11 -7.55 4.33 -10.62
N SER A 12 -7.03 4.13 -11.84
CA SER A 12 -7.50 3.13 -12.78
C SER A 12 -6.34 2.30 -13.31
N VAL A 13 -6.55 1.01 -13.38
CA VAL A 13 -5.66 0.04 -14.01
C VAL A 13 -6.43 -0.58 -15.17
N GLU A 14 -5.88 -0.51 -16.39
CA GLU A 14 -6.57 -0.91 -17.61
C GLU A 14 -5.69 -1.89 -18.41
N ASN A 15 -6.12 -3.15 -18.47
CA ASN A 15 -5.44 -4.25 -19.19
C ASN A 15 -3.94 -4.33 -18.89
N LEU A 16 -3.55 -4.03 -17.65
CA LEU A 16 -2.16 -3.94 -17.23
C LEU A 16 -1.52 -5.32 -17.17
N THR A 17 -0.33 -5.44 -17.75
CA THR A 17 0.52 -6.63 -17.68
C THR A 17 1.84 -6.27 -17.01
N VAL A 18 2.21 -7.01 -15.97
CA VAL A 18 3.45 -6.80 -15.20
C VAL A 18 4.33 -8.04 -15.18
N GLY A 19 5.65 -7.84 -15.15
CA GLY A 19 6.60 -8.94 -15.13
C GLY A 19 8.06 -8.48 -15.24
N TYR A 20 8.98 -9.42 -15.29
CA TYR A 20 10.44 -9.19 -15.38
C TYR A 20 11.02 -9.87 -16.62
N GLY A 21 11.83 -9.17 -17.41
CA GLY A 21 12.37 -9.69 -18.68
C GLY A 21 11.22 -10.27 -19.53
N GLU A 22 11.30 -11.49 -20.01
CA GLU A 22 10.23 -12.16 -20.76
C GLU A 22 9.14 -12.79 -19.87
N ARG A 23 9.38 -12.90 -18.56
CA ARG A 23 8.45 -13.55 -17.64
C ARG A 23 7.29 -12.62 -17.28
N ILE A 24 6.07 -13.01 -17.69
CA ILE A 24 4.82 -12.39 -17.23
C ILE A 24 4.49 -12.93 -15.83
N ILE A 25 4.20 -12.03 -14.90
CA ILE A 25 3.79 -12.34 -13.52
C ILE A 25 2.27 -12.21 -13.37
N GLN A 26 1.70 -11.10 -13.85
CA GLN A 26 0.25 -10.88 -13.91
C GLN A 26 -0.11 -10.18 -15.22
N GLN A 27 -1.28 -10.47 -15.76
CA GLN A 27 -1.78 -9.89 -17.00
C GLN A 27 -3.27 -9.60 -16.93
N ASP A 28 -3.75 -8.79 -17.88
CA ASP A 28 -5.16 -8.42 -18.03
C ASP A 28 -5.78 -7.82 -16.75
N LEU A 29 -4.95 -7.13 -15.97
CA LEU A 29 -5.40 -6.47 -14.75
C LEU A 29 -6.25 -5.26 -15.10
N THR A 30 -7.52 -5.26 -14.68
CA THR A 30 -8.43 -4.13 -14.88
C THR A 30 -9.26 -3.92 -13.62
N PHE A 31 -9.07 -2.77 -12.98
CA PHE A 31 -9.80 -2.37 -11.77
C PHE A 31 -9.68 -0.87 -11.52
N THR A 32 -10.54 -0.35 -10.66
CA THR A 32 -10.52 1.05 -10.23
C THR A 32 -10.47 1.16 -8.71
N VAL A 33 -9.87 2.22 -8.22
CA VAL A 33 -9.79 2.53 -6.78
C VAL A 33 -10.49 3.85 -6.53
N LYS A 34 -11.46 3.85 -5.62
CA LYS A 34 -12.20 5.05 -5.22
C LYS A 34 -11.34 5.92 -4.30
N LYS A 35 -11.51 7.23 -4.43
CA LYS A 35 -10.88 8.19 -3.51
C LYS A 35 -11.35 7.94 -2.07
N GLY A 36 -10.41 7.95 -1.11
CA GLY A 36 -10.70 7.76 0.30
C GLY A 36 -11.07 6.32 0.69
N SER A 37 -10.84 5.34 -0.18
CA SER A 37 -11.06 3.93 0.15
C SER A 37 -9.75 3.19 0.43
N ILE A 38 -9.87 2.04 1.09
CA ILE A 38 -8.78 1.07 1.28
C ILE A 38 -9.01 -0.08 0.32
N PHE A 39 -8.13 -0.23 -0.67
CA PHE A 39 -8.21 -1.27 -1.70
C PHE A 39 -7.16 -2.36 -1.48
N ALA A 40 -7.60 -3.61 -1.37
CA ALA A 40 -6.75 -4.76 -1.09
C ALA A 40 -6.27 -5.48 -2.36
N LEU A 41 -4.97 -5.77 -2.45
CA LEU A 41 -4.39 -6.71 -3.40
C LEU A 41 -4.20 -8.05 -2.68
N MET A 42 -5.02 -9.03 -2.99
CA MET A 42 -5.12 -10.33 -2.31
C MET A 42 -4.60 -11.46 -3.19
N GLY A 43 -4.35 -12.62 -2.58
CA GLY A 43 -3.92 -13.82 -3.27
C GLY A 43 -2.80 -14.58 -2.56
N GLY A 44 -2.50 -15.77 -2.99
CA GLY A 44 -1.48 -16.64 -2.43
C GLY A 44 -0.05 -16.05 -2.50
N SER A 45 0.88 -16.71 -1.83
CA SER A 45 2.30 -16.34 -1.91
C SER A 45 2.81 -16.47 -3.36
N GLY A 46 3.59 -15.50 -3.82
CA GLY A 46 4.15 -15.53 -5.17
C GLY A 46 3.19 -15.18 -6.32
N CYS A 47 1.90 -14.91 -6.08
CA CYS A 47 0.95 -14.56 -7.14
C CYS A 47 1.18 -13.19 -7.80
N GLY A 48 2.14 -12.38 -7.35
CA GLY A 48 2.51 -11.14 -8.04
C GLY A 48 2.03 -9.85 -7.40
N LYS A 49 1.45 -9.85 -6.20
CA LYS A 49 0.97 -8.64 -5.47
C LYS A 49 2.04 -7.55 -5.39
N SER A 50 3.22 -7.89 -4.86
CA SER A 50 4.32 -6.91 -4.74
C SER A 50 4.89 -6.51 -6.11
N THR A 51 4.77 -7.34 -7.16
CA THR A 51 5.15 -6.96 -8.53
C THR A 51 4.20 -5.91 -9.09
N LEU A 52 2.89 -6.10 -8.90
CA LEU A 52 1.88 -5.11 -9.27
C LEU A 52 2.08 -3.81 -8.47
N LEU A 53 2.27 -3.92 -7.15
CA LEU A 53 2.56 -2.76 -6.30
C LEU A 53 3.77 -1.98 -6.80
N LYS A 54 4.90 -2.66 -7.13
CA LYS A 54 6.10 -2.02 -7.69
C LYS A 54 5.80 -1.27 -8.99
N SER A 55 4.91 -1.78 -9.83
CA SER A 55 4.50 -1.08 -11.04
C SER A 55 3.67 0.17 -10.71
N MET A 56 2.75 0.09 -9.76
CA MET A 56 1.91 1.24 -9.36
C MET A 56 2.74 2.35 -8.68
N ILE A 57 3.79 2.03 -7.92
CA ILE A 57 4.65 3.03 -7.28
C ILE A 57 5.82 3.52 -8.16
N GLY A 58 5.86 3.12 -9.43
CA GLY A 58 6.85 3.63 -10.38
C GLY A 58 8.21 2.94 -10.38
N LEU A 59 8.36 1.79 -9.69
CA LEU A 59 9.63 1.04 -9.62
C LEU A 59 9.79 0.00 -10.74
N LEU A 60 8.69 -0.42 -11.37
CA LEU A 60 8.71 -1.44 -12.41
C LEU A 60 7.76 -1.03 -13.53
N PRO A 61 8.26 -0.69 -14.74
CA PRO A 61 7.38 -0.36 -15.86
C PRO A 61 6.52 -1.57 -16.23
N PRO A 62 5.23 -1.36 -16.55
CA PRO A 62 4.40 -2.43 -17.06
C PRO A 62 4.87 -2.85 -18.46
N LYS A 63 4.56 -4.09 -18.83
CA LYS A 63 4.81 -4.61 -20.18
C LYS A 63 3.75 -4.14 -21.17
N ASN A 64 2.52 -3.99 -20.69
CA ASN A 64 1.38 -3.54 -21.49
C ASN A 64 0.31 -2.93 -20.57
N GLY A 65 -0.64 -2.21 -21.17
CA GLY A 65 -1.75 -1.60 -20.46
C GLY A 65 -1.40 -0.27 -19.81
N ASP A 66 -2.35 0.26 -19.06
CA ASP A 66 -2.28 1.61 -18.54
C ASP A 66 -2.52 1.66 -17.01
N PHE A 67 -1.79 2.52 -16.35
CA PHE A 67 -2.00 2.90 -14.95
C PHE A 67 -2.26 4.40 -14.90
N LEU A 68 -3.49 4.77 -14.51
CA LEU A 68 -3.93 6.15 -14.47
C LEU A 68 -4.11 6.62 -13.03
N VAL A 69 -3.63 7.82 -12.76
CA VAL A 69 -3.82 8.57 -11.52
C VAL A 69 -4.62 9.82 -11.85
N LYS A 70 -5.84 9.93 -11.33
CA LYS A 70 -6.77 11.03 -11.66
C LYS A 70 -7.00 11.19 -13.19
N GLY A 71 -7.04 10.08 -13.91
CA GLY A 71 -7.18 10.06 -15.37
C GLY A 71 -5.91 10.30 -16.17
N GLU A 72 -4.78 10.61 -15.53
CA GLU A 72 -3.49 10.81 -16.18
C GLU A 72 -2.67 9.54 -16.18
N ASN A 73 -2.17 9.11 -17.36
CA ASN A 73 -1.36 7.91 -17.46
C ASN A 73 0.03 8.12 -16.89
N TYR A 74 0.32 7.44 -15.78
CA TYR A 74 1.60 7.57 -15.08
C TYR A 74 2.80 7.18 -15.94
N TRP A 75 2.72 6.06 -16.64
CA TRP A 75 3.86 5.52 -17.37
C TRP A 75 4.11 6.18 -18.73
N ARG A 76 3.07 6.79 -19.34
CA ARG A 76 3.21 7.59 -20.56
C ARG A 76 3.64 9.03 -20.27
N ALA A 77 3.55 9.49 -19.04
CA ALA A 77 4.01 10.81 -18.64
C ALA A 77 5.53 10.93 -18.78
N ASN A 78 6.03 12.13 -19.09
CA ASN A 78 7.45 12.40 -19.08
C ASN A 78 8.05 12.31 -17.66
N LYS A 79 9.39 12.24 -17.57
CA LYS A 79 10.10 12.02 -16.30
C LYS A 79 9.72 13.03 -15.21
N ASN A 80 9.64 14.32 -15.57
CA ASN A 80 9.35 15.39 -14.61
C ASN A 80 7.91 15.25 -14.08
N HIS A 81 6.96 15.00 -14.96
CA HIS A 81 5.56 14.81 -14.59
C HIS A 81 5.34 13.55 -13.76
N ARG A 82 6.05 12.44 -14.06
CA ARG A 82 6.03 11.25 -13.18
C ARG A 82 6.54 11.54 -11.77
N VAL A 83 7.55 12.38 -11.63
CA VAL A 83 8.03 12.82 -10.30
C VAL A 83 6.96 13.61 -9.57
N GLU A 84 6.23 14.51 -10.26
CA GLU A 84 5.12 15.27 -9.66
C GLU A 84 3.97 14.37 -9.19
N ILE A 85 3.58 13.40 -10.02
CA ILE A 85 2.57 12.39 -9.61
C ILE A 85 3.10 11.57 -8.44
N GLY A 86 4.35 11.11 -8.50
CA GLY A 86 4.99 10.30 -7.46
C GLY A 86 5.12 10.98 -6.10
N ARG A 87 5.19 12.33 -6.05
CA ARG A 87 5.14 13.09 -4.79
C ARG A 87 3.82 12.94 -4.03
N LYS A 88 2.76 12.56 -4.73
CA LYS A 88 1.44 12.27 -4.15
C LYS A 88 1.34 10.85 -3.57
N PHE A 89 2.41 10.06 -3.69
CA PHE A 89 2.51 8.70 -3.21
C PHE A 89 3.30 8.64 -1.92
N GLY A 90 2.77 7.95 -0.91
CA GLY A 90 3.53 7.50 0.24
C GLY A 90 3.65 5.98 0.21
N VAL A 91 4.81 5.43 0.55
CA VAL A 91 5.05 3.99 0.48
C VAL A 91 5.58 3.48 1.82
N LEU A 92 4.91 2.48 2.37
CA LEU A 92 5.37 1.69 3.50
C LEU A 92 5.72 0.29 3.01
N PHE A 93 7.01 -0.01 2.95
CA PHE A 93 7.52 -1.35 2.60
C PHE A 93 7.46 -2.31 3.78
N GLN A 94 7.49 -3.59 3.50
CA GLN A 94 7.42 -4.67 4.49
C GLN A 94 8.45 -4.53 5.62
N SER A 95 9.68 -4.13 5.34
CA SER A 95 10.73 -3.87 6.33
C SER A 95 10.76 -2.45 6.87
N ALA A 96 9.74 -1.62 6.57
CA ALA A 96 9.71 -0.17 6.77
C ALA A 96 10.78 0.61 5.97
N ALA A 97 11.85 -0.03 5.51
CA ALA A 97 12.92 0.51 4.68
C ALA A 97 13.52 1.85 5.20
N LEU A 98 13.64 1.98 6.52
CA LEU A 98 14.31 3.14 7.14
C LEU A 98 15.82 3.07 6.87
N TRP A 99 16.44 4.21 6.58
CA TRP A 99 17.88 4.33 6.46
C TRP A 99 18.52 4.12 7.82
N SER A 100 19.33 3.07 7.96
CA SER A 100 19.93 2.65 9.24
C SER A 100 20.97 3.64 9.77
N SER A 101 21.58 4.44 8.91
CA SER A 101 22.56 5.48 9.24
C SER A 101 21.94 6.81 9.64
N MET A 102 20.63 6.94 9.60
CA MET A 102 19.87 8.13 9.93
C MET A 102 18.98 7.87 11.14
N THR A 103 18.80 8.89 11.99
CA THR A 103 17.77 8.86 13.03
C THR A 103 16.37 8.79 12.41
N VAL A 104 15.36 8.49 13.22
CA VAL A 104 13.97 8.52 12.77
C VAL A 104 13.58 9.90 12.25
N GLY A 105 13.97 10.96 12.96
CA GLY A 105 13.70 12.33 12.54
C GLY A 105 14.31 12.66 11.18
N GLU A 106 15.55 12.27 10.94
CA GLU A 106 16.25 12.46 9.66
C GLU A 106 15.60 11.64 8.54
N ASN A 107 15.16 10.42 8.81
CA ASN A 107 14.41 9.59 7.85
C ASN A 107 13.13 10.29 7.37
N ILE A 108 12.40 10.96 8.27
CA ILE A 108 11.14 11.65 7.93
C ILE A 108 11.45 13.02 7.29
N ALA A 109 12.53 13.69 7.70
CA ALA A 109 12.96 14.97 7.12
C ALA A 109 13.43 14.83 5.66
N LEU A 110 14.03 13.69 5.30
CA LEU A 110 14.66 13.48 4.00
C LEU A 110 13.74 13.81 2.80
N PRO A 111 12.52 13.25 2.67
CA PRO A 111 11.62 13.62 1.57
C PRO A 111 11.24 15.11 1.58
N LEU A 112 11.09 15.75 2.75
CA LEU A 112 10.81 17.17 2.85
C LEU A 112 11.97 18.00 2.33
N GLN A 113 13.21 17.65 2.67
CA GLN A 113 14.43 18.32 2.20
C GLN A 113 14.61 18.19 0.68
N LEU A 114 14.31 17.00 0.13
CA LEU A 114 14.49 16.72 -1.30
C LEU A 114 13.42 17.38 -2.19
N PHE A 115 12.19 17.49 -1.71
CA PHE A 115 11.04 17.84 -2.54
C PHE A 115 10.35 19.14 -2.17
N THR A 116 10.84 19.86 -1.15
CA THR A 116 10.27 21.16 -0.75
C THR A 116 11.36 22.23 -0.60
N LYS A 117 10.95 23.49 -0.49
CA LYS A 117 11.82 24.62 -0.17
C LYS A 117 11.62 25.13 1.27
N LEU A 118 11.16 24.25 2.17
CA LEU A 118 10.88 24.60 3.56
C LEU A 118 12.18 24.87 4.32
N SER A 119 12.12 25.78 5.29
CA SER A 119 13.25 26.01 6.22
C SER A 119 13.46 24.79 7.14
N SER A 120 14.68 24.64 7.66
CA SER A 120 15.01 23.56 8.62
C SER A 120 14.08 23.54 9.84
N THR A 121 13.73 24.72 10.36
CA THR A 121 12.80 24.86 11.49
C THR A 121 11.40 24.37 11.13
N MET A 122 10.91 24.63 9.90
CA MET A 122 9.60 24.15 9.47
C MET A 122 9.62 22.63 9.25
N ILE A 123 10.70 22.10 8.66
CA ILE A 123 10.88 20.64 8.48
C ILE A 123 10.85 19.94 9.83
N GLN A 124 11.57 20.46 10.84
CA GLN A 124 11.58 19.89 12.18
C GLN A 124 10.16 19.84 12.79
N ARG A 125 9.39 20.92 12.69
CA ARG A 125 7.99 20.94 13.17
C ARG A 125 7.10 19.91 12.44
N LEU A 126 7.28 19.75 11.12
CA LEU A 126 6.56 18.75 10.34
C LEU A 126 6.96 17.33 10.78
N VAL A 127 8.25 17.06 11.01
CA VAL A 127 8.73 15.78 11.52
C VAL A 127 8.06 15.42 12.87
N GLU A 128 8.06 16.36 13.81
CA GLU A 128 7.41 16.18 15.11
C GLU A 128 5.90 15.91 14.96
N MET A 129 5.22 16.65 14.09
CA MET A 129 3.80 16.45 13.79
C MET A 129 3.54 15.06 13.18
N LYS A 130 4.36 14.63 12.19
CA LYS A 130 4.19 13.30 11.57
C LYS A 130 4.45 12.16 12.55
N LEU A 131 5.42 12.32 13.44
CA LEU A 131 5.66 11.37 14.52
C LEU A 131 4.51 11.34 15.54
N GLY A 132 3.92 12.49 15.82
CA GLY A 132 2.72 12.59 16.66
C GLY A 132 1.54 11.81 16.09
N LEU A 133 1.28 11.89 14.77
CA LEU A 133 0.21 11.16 14.09
C LEU A 133 0.30 9.64 14.27
N VAL A 134 1.50 9.10 14.35
CA VAL A 134 1.75 7.66 14.51
C VAL A 134 2.09 7.24 15.95
N GLY A 135 1.99 8.18 16.93
CA GLY A 135 2.28 7.94 18.35
C GLY A 135 3.75 7.65 18.63
N MET A 136 4.68 8.26 17.88
CA MET A 136 6.13 8.01 17.95
C MET A 136 6.95 9.27 18.24
N SER A 137 6.38 10.30 18.86
CA SER A 137 7.08 11.57 19.15
C SER A 137 8.38 11.39 19.96
N HIS A 138 8.41 10.38 20.84
CA HIS A 138 9.60 10.05 21.65
C HIS A 138 10.77 9.47 20.84
N ALA A 139 10.54 9.03 19.61
CA ALA A 139 11.52 8.30 18.81
C ALA A 139 12.34 9.19 17.86
N VAL A 140 12.15 10.50 17.86
CA VAL A 140 12.74 11.42 16.86
C VAL A 140 14.27 11.27 16.75
N ASN A 141 14.97 11.07 17.86
CA ASN A 141 16.44 10.95 17.93
C ASN A 141 16.94 9.50 17.92
N LEU A 142 16.04 8.50 17.91
CA LEU A 142 16.44 7.09 17.89
C LEU A 142 16.86 6.66 16.48
N TYR A 143 17.78 5.71 16.42
CA TYR A 143 18.14 5.03 15.17
C TYR A 143 17.22 3.82 14.93
N PRO A 144 17.05 3.38 13.68
CA PRO A 144 16.24 2.21 13.38
C PRO A 144 16.64 0.93 14.14
N SER A 145 17.91 0.78 14.50
CA SER A 145 18.41 -0.35 15.31
C SER A 145 17.83 -0.41 16.73
N GLU A 146 17.40 0.74 17.28
CA GLU A 146 16.87 0.88 18.63
C GLU A 146 15.35 0.65 18.70
N LEU A 147 14.70 0.42 17.54
CA LEU A 147 13.26 0.30 17.43
C LEU A 147 12.81 -1.16 17.38
N SER A 148 11.69 -1.47 18.05
CA SER A 148 10.95 -2.72 17.81
C SER A 148 10.38 -2.79 16.39
N GLY A 149 9.95 -3.97 15.94
CA GLY A 149 9.33 -4.14 14.62
C GLY A 149 8.12 -3.22 14.40
N GLY A 150 7.23 -3.15 15.39
CA GLY A 150 6.06 -2.27 15.35
C GLY A 150 6.43 -0.78 15.34
N MET A 151 7.45 -0.36 16.11
CA MET A 151 7.95 1.01 16.09
C MET A 151 8.54 1.35 14.69
N LYS A 152 9.33 0.45 14.09
CA LYS A 152 9.86 0.64 12.72
C LYS A 152 8.75 0.87 11.70
N LYS A 153 7.67 0.07 11.76
CA LYS A 153 6.50 0.22 10.87
C LYS A 153 5.85 1.60 11.03
N ARG A 154 5.62 2.05 12.26
CA ARG A 154 5.03 3.37 12.52
C ARG A 154 5.93 4.51 12.07
N CYS A 155 7.24 4.43 12.32
CA CYS A 155 8.19 5.44 11.83
C CYS A 155 8.28 5.44 10.29
N GLY A 156 8.24 4.26 9.65
CA GLY A 156 8.15 4.14 8.20
C GLY A 156 6.87 4.76 7.64
N LEU A 157 5.75 4.60 8.35
CA LEU A 157 4.48 5.24 8.01
C LEU A 157 4.56 6.77 8.17
N ALA A 158 5.17 7.29 9.23
CA ALA A 158 5.40 8.73 9.39
C ALA A 158 6.22 9.31 8.23
N ARG A 159 7.26 8.58 7.77
CA ARG A 159 8.02 8.97 6.58
C ARG A 159 7.18 8.94 5.31
N ALA A 160 6.34 7.89 5.12
CA ALA A 160 5.43 7.81 3.98
C ALA A 160 4.45 9.00 3.95
N LEU A 161 4.06 9.52 5.11
CA LEU A 161 3.17 10.67 5.27
C LEU A 161 3.87 12.03 5.16
N ALA A 162 5.19 12.09 5.02
CA ALA A 162 5.96 13.34 5.13
C ALA A 162 5.51 14.44 4.15
N LEU A 163 5.18 14.07 2.91
CA LEU A 163 4.74 14.99 1.85
C LEU A 163 3.21 15.12 1.72
N ASP A 164 2.43 14.73 2.72
CA ASP A 164 0.97 14.72 2.69
C ASP A 164 0.40 14.01 1.45
N PRO A 165 0.73 12.72 1.24
CA PRO A 165 0.34 12.00 0.03
C PRO A 165 -1.17 11.83 -0.07
N GLU A 166 -1.69 11.87 -1.31
CA GLU A 166 -3.09 11.53 -1.59
C GLU A 166 -3.32 10.02 -1.59
N ILE A 167 -2.25 9.24 -1.82
CA ILE A 167 -2.29 7.79 -1.97
C ILE A 167 -1.18 7.16 -1.13
N LEU A 168 -1.56 6.20 -0.29
CA LEU A 168 -0.61 5.37 0.45
C LEU A 168 -0.59 3.95 -0.13
N PHE A 169 0.61 3.43 -0.33
CA PHE A 169 0.85 2.06 -0.73
C PHE A 169 1.51 1.29 0.40
N PHE A 170 0.90 0.21 0.84
CA PHE A 170 1.39 -0.63 1.92
C PHE A 170 1.72 -2.03 1.41
N ASP A 171 2.96 -2.44 1.57
CA ASP A 171 3.43 -3.79 1.27
C ASP A 171 3.60 -4.56 2.58
N GLU A 172 2.64 -5.42 2.91
CA GLU A 172 2.61 -6.27 4.11
C GLU A 172 2.85 -5.48 5.42
N PRO A 173 2.04 -4.46 5.73
CA PRO A 173 2.31 -3.55 6.84
C PRO A 173 2.31 -4.23 8.21
N SER A 174 1.48 -5.25 8.42
CA SER A 174 1.34 -5.99 9.68
C SER A 174 2.21 -7.25 9.76
N ALA A 175 2.92 -7.63 8.69
CA ALA A 175 3.74 -8.83 8.68
C ALA A 175 4.79 -8.82 9.80
N GLY A 176 4.83 -9.91 10.57
CA GLY A 176 5.77 -10.10 11.68
C GLY A 176 5.42 -9.34 12.96
N LEU A 177 4.24 -8.74 13.05
CA LEU A 177 3.72 -8.14 14.28
C LEU A 177 2.87 -9.14 15.05
N ASP A 178 2.86 -8.97 16.38
CA ASP A 178 1.89 -9.68 17.22
C ASP A 178 0.46 -9.16 16.98
N PRO A 179 -0.59 -9.93 17.33
CA PRO A 179 -1.97 -9.55 17.03
C PRO A 179 -2.42 -8.22 17.62
N ILE A 180 -1.91 -7.84 18.80
CA ILE A 180 -2.28 -6.58 19.47
C ILE A 180 -1.65 -5.40 18.72
N THR A 181 -0.38 -5.53 18.35
CA THR A 181 0.34 -4.49 17.58
C THR A 181 -0.22 -4.36 16.17
N SER A 182 -0.60 -5.47 15.52
CA SER A 182 -1.28 -5.48 14.22
C SER A 182 -2.60 -4.72 14.29
N LYS A 183 -3.45 -5.01 15.27
CA LYS A 183 -4.72 -4.30 15.44
C LYS A 183 -4.53 -2.80 15.66
N ARG A 184 -3.54 -2.39 16.47
CA ARG A 184 -3.22 -0.96 16.66
C ARG A 184 -2.76 -0.29 15.37
N LEU A 185 -2.08 -1.02 14.50
CA LEU A 185 -1.71 -0.51 13.17
C LEU A 185 -2.93 -0.37 12.26
N ASP A 186 -3.86 -1.34 12.29
CA ASP A 186 -5.13 -1.27 11.56
C ASP A 186 -5.97 -0.06 12.00
N ASP A 187 -6.10 0.17 13.31
CA ASP A 187 -6.80 1.34 13.85
C ASP A 187 -6.13 2.65 13.38
N LEU A 188 -4.81 2.70 13.34
CA LEU A 188 -4.06 3.84 12.82
C LEU A 188 -4.31 4.06 11.32
N ILE A 189 -4.34 2.99 10.51
CA ILE A 189 -4.63 3.04 9.08
C ILE A 189 -6.05 3.59 8.84
N LEU A 190 -7.05 3.13 9.60
CA LEU A 190 -8.41 3.65 9.52
C LEU A 190 -8.49 5.13 9.90
N ASN A 191 -7.82 5.53 10.97
CA ASN A 191 -7.77 6.94 11.40
C ASN A 191 -7.13 7.85 10.34
N LEU A 192 -6.08 7.38 9.64
CA LEU A 192 -5.45 8.12 8.53
C LEU A 192 -6.39 8.26 7.32
N ARG A 193 -7.10 7.17 6.95
CA ARG A 193 -8.11 7.23 5.89
C ARG A 193 -9.21 8.23 6.24
N ASP A 194 -9.80 8.11 7.43
CA ASP A 194 -10.98 8.87 7.84
C ASP A 194 -10.63 10.34 8.16
N GLY A 195 -9.47 10.56 8.81
CA GLY A 195 -9.04 11.90 9.21
C GLY A 195 -8.39 12.72 8.11
N LEU A 196 -7.65 12.08 7.19
CA LEU A 196 -6.93 12.76 6.11
C LEU A 196 -7.60 12.58 4.73
N GLY A 197 -8.59 11.71 4.61
CA GLY A 197 -9.21 11.37 3.33
C GLY A 197 -8.26 10.65 2.36
N THR A 198 -7.20 10.02 2.89
CA THR A 198 -6.16 9.37 2.09
C THR A 198 -6.68 8.07 1.49
N THR A 199 -6.37 7.81 0.23
CA THR A 199 -6.66 6.54 -0.44
C THR A 199 -5.53 5.57 -0.17
N ILE A 200 -5.85 4.31 0.13
CA ILE A 200 -4.85 3.33 0.53
C ILE A 200 -4.94 2.09 -0.36
N ILE A 201 -3.81 1.66 -0.89
CA ILE A 201 -3.66 0.36 -1.55
C ILE A 201 -2.81 -0.52 -0.62
N ILE A 202 -3.35 -1.67 -0.23
CA ILE A 202 -2.69 -2.58 0.70
C ILE A 202 -2.47 -3.95 0.09
N VAL A 203 -1.22 -4.41 0.12
CA VAL A 203 -0.87 -5.81 -0.08
C VAL A 203 -0.82 -6.46 1.29
N SER A 204 -1.62 -7.47 1.54
CA SER A 204 -1.55 -8.25 2.77
C SER A 204 -2.07 -9.67 2.55
N HIS A 205 -1.59 -10.58 3.36
CA HIS A 205 -2.11 -11.94 3.53
C HIS A 205 -2.72 -12.14 4.93
N GLU A 206 -2.74 -11.10 5.77
CA GLU A 206 -3.34 -11.11 7.11
C GLU A 206 -4.84 -10.87 7.02
N LEU A 207 -5.63 -11.96 6.93
CA LEU A 207 -7.08 -11.91 6.74
C LEU A 207 -7.83 -11.10 7.82
N PRO A 208 -7.53 -11.23 9.13
CA PRO A 208 -8.21 -10.43 10.16
C PRO A 208 -8.08 -8.92 9.91
N SER A 209 -6.89 -8.47 9.50
CA SER A 209 -6.66 -7.08 9.13
C SER A 209 -7.48 -6.70 7.90
N LEU A 210 -7.38 -7.47 6.80
CA LEU A 210 -8.12 -7.21 5.56
C LEU A 210 -9.64 -7.13 5.79
N PHE A 211 -10.21 -8.06 6.57
CA PHE A 211 -11.64 -8.03 6.93
C PHE A 211 -12.02 -6.79 7.74
N THR A 212 -11.08 -6.22 8.49
CA THR A 212 -11.35 -5.06 9.33
C THR A 212 -11.29 -3.76 8.54
N ILE A 213 -10.27 -3.59 7.67
CA ILE A 213 -9.95 -2.29 7.11
C ILE A 213 -10.29 -2.12 5.63
N ALA A 214 -10.31 -3.20 4.81
CA ALA A 214 -10.44 -3.05 3.36
C ALA A 214 -11.89 -2.92 2.90
N ASP A 215 -12.14 -1.90 2.07
CA ASP A 215 -13.46 -1.60 1.51
C ASP A 215 -13.73 -2.39 0.23
N ASP A 216 -12.66 -2.67 -0.56
CA ASP A 216 -12.74 -3.36 -1.85
C ASP A 216 -11.39 -4.01 -2.15
N GLY A 217 -11.29 -4.82 -3.22
CA GLY A 217 -10.02 -5.42 -3.62
C GLY A 217 -10.14 -6.43 -4.76
N ILE A 218 -8.98 -6.89 -5.22
CA ILE A 218 -8.87 -7.95 -6.22
C ILE A 218 -8.10 -9.13 -5.65
N PHE A 219 -8.46 -10.32 -6.13
CA PHE A 219 -7.75 -11.56 -5.82
C PHE A 219 -6.96 -12.03 -7.04
N LEU A 220 -5.64 -12.09 -6.89
CA LEU A 220 -4.69 -12.50 -7.93
C LEU A 220 -4.38 -13.98 -7.82
N ASP A 221 -4.40 -14.67 -8.96
CA ASP A 221 -4.01 -16.07 -9.03
C ASP A 221 -2.63 -16.23 -9.69
N ALA A 222 -1.85 -17.18 -9.15
CA ALA A 222 -0.49 -17.46 -9.61
C ALA A 222 -0.45 -18.34 -10.89
N GLU A 223 -1.44 -19.21 -11.07
CA GLU A 223 -1.49 -20.18 -12.18
C GLU A 223 -2.00 -19.49 -13.46
N THR A 224 -3.16 -18.88 -13.40
CA THR A 224 -3.75 -18.16 -14.53
C THR A 224 -3.05 -16.83 -14.81
N LYS A 225 -2.31 -16.30 -13.80
CA LYS A 225 -1.65 -14.98 -13.83
C LYS A 225 -2.65 -13.85 -14.12
N ARG A 226 -3.85 -13.95 -13.57
CA ARG A 226 -4.99 -13.01 -13.76
C ARG A 226 -5.71 -12.75 -12.45
N PRO A 227 -6.45 -11.64 -12.36
CA PRO A 227 -7.40 -11.49 -11.28
C PRO A 227 -8.57 -12.47 -11.49
N ILE A 228 -8.91 -13.24 -10.45
CA ILE A 228 -10.00 -14.23 -10.48
C ILE A 228 -11.20 -13.83 -9.63
N ALA A 229 -11.06 -12.79 -8.81
CA ALA A 229 -12.17 -12.22 -8.05
C ALA A 229 -11.97 -10.73 -7.80
N HIS A 230 -13.09 -10.01 -7.65
CA HIS A 230 -13.15 -8.59 -7.29
C HIS A 230 -14.28 -8.37 -6.30
N GLY A 231 -14.00 -7.66 -5.22
CA GLY A 231 -14.96 -7.31 -4.18
C GLY A 231 -14.28 -7.09 -2.83
N SER A 232 -15.03 -6.63 -1.84
CA SER A 232 -14.49 -6.49 -0.50
C SER A 232 -14.08 -7.86 0.07
N PRO A 233 -13.04 -7.94 0.92
CA PRO A 233 -12.61 -9.20 1.51
C PRO A 233 -13.75 -9.92 2.24
N ARG A 234 -14.66 -9.19 2.89
CA ARG A 234 -15.84 -9.75 3.55
C ARG A 234 -16.80 -10.37 2.55
N ALA A 235 -17.11 -9.68 1.45
CA ALA A 235 -17.99 -10.20 0.41
C ALA A 235 -17.41 -11.48 -0.25
N LEU A 236 -16.10 -11.49 -0.50
CA LEU A 236 -15.41 -12.65 -1.07
C LEU A 236 -15.33 -13.83 -0.09
N ARG A 237 -15.29 -13.58 1.23
CA ARG A 237 -15.41 -14.63 2.25
C ARG A 237 -16.81 -15.21 2.29
N ASP A 238 -17.83 -14.35 2.31
CA ASP A 238 -19.23 -14.77 2.49
C ASP A 238 -19.79 -15.43 1.23
N ASN A 239 -19.30 -15.06 0.04
CA ASN A 239 -19.70 -15.60 -1.27
C ASN A 239 -18.49 -15.78 -2.18
N PRO A 240 -17.62 -16.78 -1.94
CA PRO A 240 -16.44 -17.02 -2.74
C PRO A 240 -16.80 -17.49 -4.16
N PRO A 241 -16.22 -16.88 -5.23
CA PRO A 241 -16.54 -17.25 -6.61
C PRO A 241 -15.93 -18.59 -7.05
N CYS A 242 -14.93 -19.10 -6.34
CA CYS A 242 -14.28 -20.39 -6.62
C CYS A 242 -13.59 -20.94 -5.37
N GLU A 243 -13.21 -22.23 -5.42
CA GLU A 243 -12.59 -22.95 -4.31
C GLU A 243 -11.28 -22.27 -3.83
N LEU A 244 -10.41 -21.84 -4.73
CA LEU A 244 -9.17 -21.16 -4.37
C LEU A 244 -9.41 -19.90 -3.52
N VAL A 245 -10.41 -19.09 -3.86
CA VAL A 245 -10.79 -17.91 -3.08
C VAL A 245 -11.39 -18.33 -1.74
N ASN A 246 -12.25 -19.36 -1.74
CA ASN A 246 -12.84 -19.91 -0.52
C ASN A 246 -11.76 -20.37 0.47
N ASP A 247 -10.81 -21.18 0.01
CA ASP A 247 -9.74 -21.74 0.82
C ASP A 247 -8.85 -20.65 1.40
N PHE A 248 -8.54 -19.64 0.58
CA PHE A 248 -7.77 -18.48 1.04
C PHE A 248 -8.53 -17.69 2.10
N MET A 249 -9.81 -17.36 1.87
CA MET A 249 -10.61 -16.51 2.76
C MET A 249 -10.98 -17.18 4.08
N HIS A 250 -11.09 -18.50 4.12
CA HIS A 250 -11.42 -19.26 5.33
C HIS A 250 -10.19 -19.83 6.02
N ARG A 251 -8.99 -19.76 5.37
CA ARG A 251 -7.77 -20.44 5.85
C ARG A 251 -8.08 -21.69 6.65
N GLN A 252 -8.71 -22.63 5.99
CA GLN A 252 -8.66 -23.98 6.50
C GLN A 252 -7.18 -24.35 6.46
N THR A 253 -6.55 -24.39 7.61
CA THR A 253 -5.24 -24.97 7.78
C THR A 253 -5.31 -26.34 7.12
N VAL A 254 -4.69 -26.45 5.94
CA VAL A 254 -4.30 -27.77 5.44
C VAL A 254 -3.34 -28.28 6.49
N GLN A 255 -3.86 -29.00 7.49
CA GLN A 255 -3.06 -29.88 8.31
C GLN A 255 -2.49 -30.88 7.31
N ASN A 256 -1.22 -30.70 6.94
CA ASN A 256 -0.48 -31.74 6.24
C ASN A 256 -0.67 -33.03 7.03
N PRO A 257 -1.31 -34.08 6.46
CA PRO A 257 -1.23 -35.39 7.05
C PRO A 257 0.24 -35.81 7.03
N LYS A 258 0.72 -36.24 8.19
CA LYS A 258 2.08 -36.76 8.38
C LYS A 258 2.37 -37.93 7.47
#